data_0ba5042cd8483faa44c83f2dd2ee540b
#
_entry.id   0ba5042cd8483faa44c83f2dd2ee540b
#
_cell.length_a   1.000
_cell.length_b   1.000
_cell.length_c   1.000
_cell.angle_alpha   90.00
_cell.angle_beta   90.00
_cell.angle_gamma   90.00
#
_symmetry.space_group_name_H-M   'P 1'
#
loop_
_entity.id
_entity.type
_entity.pdbx_description
1 polymer ?
#
loop_
_entity_poly.entity_id
_entity_poly.type
_entity_poly.pdbx_seq_one_letter_code
_entity_poly.pdbx_strand_id
1 'polypeptide(L)'
;MTDSIIRLTKSEEKIMKMFWKQNGEPLTSSEVVEASPDRNWKASSVHLLLNSLLNKGVIEVRGFKRTAKNYARTFQPSLSKVSGR
;
A
#
# COMPACT_ATOMS: atom_id res chain seq x y z
N MET A 1 21.98 -14.25 0.78
CA MET A 1 21.62 -14.04 0.57
C MET A 1 20.98 -13.60 0.45
N THR A 2 20.83 -13.32 0.67
CA THR A 2 20.07 -13.04 0.54
C THR A 2 19.60 -12.45 0.05
N ASP A 3 19.41 -12.34 -0.54
CA ASP A 3 18.88 -11.84 -1.02
C ASP A 3 17.69 -11.59 -1.24
N SER A 4 17.05 -11.89 -1.09
CA SER A 4 15.66 -11.74 -1.18
C SER A 4 15.17 -10.54 -0.44
N ILE A 5 15.93 -9.58 -0.35
CA ILE A 5 15.56 -8.35 0.31
C ILE A 5 14.80 -7.50 -0.68
N ILE A 6 13.57 -7.17 -0.35
CA ILE A 6 12.78 -6.30 -1.19
C ILE A 6 13.09 -4.86 -0.81
N ARG A 7 13.57 -4.10 -1.75
CA ARG A 7 13.89 -2.71 -1.49
C ARG A 7 12.71 -1.83 -1.79
N LEU A 8 12.39 -0.97 -0.87
CA LEU A 8 11.31 -0.02 -1.03
C LEU A 8 11.88 1.39 -1.09
N THR A 9 11.31 2.21 -1.95
CA THR A 9 11.66 3.63 -1.94
C THR A 9 11.06 4.26 -0.70
N LYS A 10 11.48 5.48 -0.40
CA LYS A 10 10.94 6.17 0.78
C LYS A 10 9.43 6.34 0.67
N SER A 11 8.94 6.63 -0.53
CA SER A 11 7.50 6.75 -0.74
C SER A 11 6.79 5.44 -0.48
N GLU A 12 7.37 4.35 -0.97
CA GLU A 12 6.78 3.03 -0.77
C GLU A 12 6.79 2.65 0.70
N GLU A 13 7.88 2.98 1.40
CA GLU A 13 7.95 2.71 2.82
C GLU A 13 6.86 3.45 3.58
N LYS A 14 6.61 4.69 3.22
CA LYS A 14 5.55 5.45 3.88
C LYS A 14 4.20 4.80 3.69
N ILE A 15 3.95 4.30 2.48
CA ILE A 15 2.69 3.62 2.20
C ILE A 15 2.58 2.34 3.02
N MET A 16 3.65 1.57 3.08
CA MET A 16 3.62 0.32 3.86
C MET A 16 3.41 0.60 5.34
N LYS A 17 4.07 1.62 5.87
CA LYS A 17 3.87 1.99 7.27
C LYS A 17 2.43 2.41 7.53
N MET A 18 1.83 3.10 6.57
CA MET A 18 0.44 3.50 6.68
C MET A 18 -0.46 2.26 6.75
N PHE A 19 -0.22 1.27 5.87
CA PHE A 19 -1.00 0.04 5.90
C PHE A 19 -0.88 -0.67 7.25
N TRP A 20 0.34 -0.76 7.76
CA TRP A 20 0.55 -1.42 9.04
C TRP A 20 -0.11 -0.66 10.18
N LYS A 21 -0.10 0.66 10.09
CA LYS A 21 -0.74 1.51 11.08
C LYS A 21 -2.25 1.32 11.08
N GLN A 22 -2.81 0.96 9.93
CA GLN A 22 -4.23 0.70 9.81
C GLN A 22 -4.57 -0.76 10.11
N ASN A 23 -3.66 -1.47 10.73
CA ASN A 23 -3.83 -2.88 11.10
C ASN A 23 -4.00 -3.80 9.89
N GLY A 24 -3.49 -3.38 8.75
CA GLY A 24 -3.55 -4.18 7.55
C GLY A 24 -4.91 -4.22 6.89
N GLU A 25 -5.81 -3.33 7.26
CA GLU A 25 -7.14 -3.31 6.65
C GLU A 25 -7.05 -2.92 5.19
N PRO A 26 -7.88 -3.54 4.33
CA PRO A 26 -7.87 -3.18 2.91
C PRO A 26 -8.30 -1.72 2.70
N LEU A 27 -7.57 -1.03 1.86
CA LEU A 27 -7.84 0.38 1.56
C LEU A 27 -7.85 0.59 0.06
N THR A 28 -8.71 1.47 -0.42
CA THR A 28 -8.69 1.89 -1.82
C THR A 28 -7.56 2.89 -2.01
N SER A 29 -7.24 3.20 -3.27
CA SER A 29 -6.18 4.17 -3.54
C SER A 29 -6.51 5.54 -2.94
N SER A 30 -7.78 5.94 -3.00
CA SER A 30 -8.19 7.22 -2.40
C SER A 30 -7.98 7.20 -0.90
N GLU A 31 -8.31 6.08 -0.28
CA GLU A 31 -8.13 5.95 1.18
C GLU A 31 -6.65 5.96 1.55
N VAL A 32 -5.80 5.40 0.68
CA VAL A 32 -4.36 5.45 0.90
C VAL A 32 -3.88 6.90 0.93
N VAL A 33 -4.36 7.71 -0.01
CA VAL A 33 -3.99 9.12 -0.05
C VAL A 33 -4.46 9.83 1.22
N GLU A 34 -5.71 9.58 1.61
CA GLU A 34 -6.28 10.24 2.78
C GLU A 34 -5.57 9.81 4.08
N ALA A 35 -5.11 8.59 4.12
CA ALA A 35 -4.43 8.08 5.31
C ALA A 35 -2.97 8.49 5.35
N SER A 36 -2.49 9.24 4.37
CA SER A 36 -1.10 9.64 4.28
C SER A 36 -0.97 11.15 4.19
N PRO A 37 -1.34 11.88 5.24
CA PRO A 37 -1.27 13.35 5.18
C PRO A 37 0.17 13.86 5.09
N ASP A 38 1.12 13.07 5.58
CA ASP A 38 2.53 13.47 5.54
C ASP A 38 3.25 12.89 4.33
N ARG A 39 2.51 12.52 3.31
CA ARG A 39 3.14 11.88 2.16
C ARG A 39 4.14 12.81 1.49
N ASN A 40 5.19 12.19 0.96
CA ASN A 40 6.20 12.92 0.20
C ASN A 40 6.03 12.68 -1.30
N TRP A 41 4.85 12.22 -1.70
CA TRP A 41 4.55 11.93 -3.10
C TRP A 41 3.21 12.58 -3.44
N LYS A 42 2.99 12.81 -4.73
CA LYS A 42 1.75 13.45 -5.17
C LYS A 42 0.61 12.45 -5.14
N ALA A 43 -0.58 12.92 -4.81
CA ALA A 43 -1.76 12.06 -4.81
C ALA A 43 -1.94 11.38 -6.17
N SER A 44 -1.61 12.08 -7.25
CA SER A 44 -1.76 11.50 -8.59
C SER A 44 -0.77 10.37 -8.84
N SER A 45 0.27 10.24 -8.03
CA SER A 45 1.25 9.17 -8.18
C SER A 45 0.87 7.91 -7.41
N VAL A 46 -0.23 7.93 -6.68
CA VAL A 46 -0.59 6.80 -5.82
C VAL A 46 -0.73 5.52 -6.62
N HIS A 47 -1.30 5.59 -7.83
CA HIS A 47 -1.50 4.40 -8.63
C HIS A 47 -0.17 3.77 -9.06
N LEU A 48 0.80 4.63 -9.40
CA LEU A 48 2.12 4.12 -9.78
C LEU A 48 2.80 3.45 -8.61
N LEU A 49 2.68 4.05 -7.44
CA LEU A 49 3.29 3.50 -6.23
C LEU A 49 2.64 2.19 -5.83
N LEU A 50 1.31 2.13 -5.90
CA LEU A 50 0.60 0.90 -5.59
C LEU A 50 0.95 -0.22 -6.59
N ASN A 51 1.03 0.12 -7.88
CA ASN A 51 1.43 -0.86 -8.88
C ASN A 51 2.84 -1.38 -8.61
N SER A 52 3.75 -0.50 -8.23
CA SER A 52 5.10 -0.91 -7.90
C SER A 52 5.11 -1.88 -6.71
N LEU A 53 4.33 -1.57 -5.69
CA LEU A 53 4.24 -2.44 -4.52
C LEU A 53 3.60 -3.78 -4.88
N LEU A 54 2.60 -3.78 -5.75
CA LEU A 54 1.99 -5.02 -6.23
C LEU A 54 3.02 -5.87 -6.96
N ASN A 55 3.82 -5.24 -7.82
CA ASN A 55 4.83 -5.95 -8.57
C ASN A 55 5.91 -6.54 -7.64
N LYS A 56 6.17 -5.89 -6.54
CA LYS A 56 7.13 -6.38 -5.57
C LYS A 56 6.55 -7.46 -4.67
N GLY A 57 5.22 -7.62 -4.71
CA GLY A 57 4.56 -8.65 -3.93
C GLY A 57 4.41 -8.30 -2.46
N VAL A 58 4.55 -7.02 -2.11
CA VAL A 58 4.42 -6.60 -0.71
C VAL A 58 3.01 -6.15 -0.35
N ILE A 59 2.17 -5.94 -1.35
CA ILE A 59 0.74 -5.72 -1.14
C ILE A 59 -0.02 -6.58 -2.14
N GLU A 60 -1.31 -6.71 -1.90
CA GLU A 60 -2.15 -7.50 -2.79
C GLU A 60 -3.52 -6.85 -2.90
N VAL A 61 -4.24 -7.18 -3.95
CA VAL A 61 -5.61 -6.72 -4.12
C VAL A 61 -6.49 -7.66 -3.30
N ARG A 62 -7.20 -7.10 -2.32
CA ARG A 62 -8.01 -7.93 -1.44
C ARG A 62 -9.43 -8.10 -1.93
N GLY A 63 -9.90 -7.16 -2.73
CA GLY A 63 -11.26 -7.21 -3.22
C GLY A 63 -11.66 -5.86 -3.72
N PHE A 64 -12.93 -5.59 -3.71
CA PHE A 64 -13.47 -4.33 -4.21
C PHE A 64 -14.36 -3.70 -3.16
N LYS A 65 -14.32 -2.39 -3.10
CA LYS A 65 -15.17 -1.64 -2.21
C LYS A 65 -16.05 -0.75 -3.05
N ARG A 66 -17.32 -0.71 -2.72
CA ARG A 66 -18.23 0.15 -3.45
C ARG A 66 -17.99 1.60 -3.06
N THR A 67 -17.82 2.44 -4.08
CA THR A 67 -17.70 3.87 -3.87
C THR A 67 -18.96 4.54 -4.40
N ALA A 68 -19.02 5.84 -4.28
CA ALA A 68 -20.20 6.59 -4.72
C ALA A 68 -20.49 6.39 -6.20
N LYS A 69 -19.47 6.16 -7.02
CA LYS A 69 -19.65 6.02 -8.46
C LYS A 69 -19.41 4.62 -8.97
N ASN A 70 -18.46 3.93 -8.40
CA ASN A 70 -17.99 2.67 -8.94
C ASN A 70 -17.49 1.78 -7.84
N TYR A 71 -16.97 0.63 -8.22
CA TYR A 71 -16.20 -0.22 -7.32
C TYR A 71 -14.75 0.15 -7.49
N ALA A 72 -14.03 0.19 -6.39
CA ALA A 72 -12.61 0.45 -6.40
C ALA A 72 -11.90 -0.72 -5.75
N ARG A 73 -10.77 -1.12 -6.33
CA ARG A 73 -9.98 -2.19 -5.76
C ARG A 73 -9.43 -1.77 -4.40
N THR A 74 -9.43 -2.72 -3.46
CA THR A 74 -8.82 -2.48 -2.16
C THR A 74 -7.50 -3.23 -2.11
N PHE A 75 -6.54 -2.62 -1.44
CA PHE A 75 -5.20 -3.17 -1.31
C PHE A 75 -4.91 -3.40 0.16
N GLN A 76 -4.14 -4.42 0.44
CA GLN A 76 -3.71 -4.69 1.80
C GLN A 76 -2.28 -5.21 1.75
N PRO A 77 -1.52 -5.06 2.85
CA PRO A 77 -0.17 -5.58 2.85
C PRO A 77 -0.19 -7.10 2.85
N SER A 78 0.62 -7.69 1.99
CA SER A 78 0.80 -9.12 2.00
C SER A 78 1.91 -9.51 2.97
N LEU A 79 2.76 -8.54 3.36
CA LEU A 79 3.79 -8.76 4.36
C LEU A 79 3.32 -8.17 5.66
N SER A 80 3.45 -8.92 6.73
CA SER A 80 3.09 -8.37 8.02
C SER A 80 4.23 -7.48 8.50
N LYS A 81 3.90 -6.60 9.42
CA LYS A 81 4.89 -5.70 9.97
C LYS A 81 6.00 -6.43 10.69
N VAL A 82 5.74 -7.54 11.21
CA VAL A 82 6.65 -8.21 11.97
C VAL A 82 7.80 -8.53 11.37
N SER A 83 8.56 -8.25 11.78
CA SER A 83 9.50 -8.76 11.35
C SER A 83 9.95 -9.66 12.21
N GLY A 84 9.61 -10.08 12.55
CA GLY A 84 9.97 -10.74 12.86
C GLY A 84 10.37 -11.20 13.51
N ARG A 85 10.34 -11.40 13.43
CA ARG A 85 10.65 -11.91 13.62
C ARG A 85 11.18 -11.81 13.57
#